data_09db6d28b937679fe6fc870887c93f23
#
_entry.id   09db6d28b937679fe6fc870887c93f23
#
_cell.length_a   1.000
_cell.length_b   1.000
_cell.length_c   1.000
_cell.angle_alpha   90.00
_cell.angle_beta   90.00
_cell.angle_gamma   90.00
#
_symmetry.space_group_name_H-M   'P 1'
#
loop_
_entity.id
_entity.type
_entity.pdbx_description
1 polymer ?
#
loop_
_entity_poly.entity_id
_entity_poly.type
_entity_poly.pdbx_seq_one_letter_code
_entity_poly.pdbx_strand_id
1 'polypeptide(L)'
;MKKHAIIPLFISHRGCPNNCVFCNQKKITARQGDVTIQDVEDTINTYMSTLKDMNLECIELSFYGGSFTGLPMDEQNAFLNIADDYKERGIISKIHMSTRPDYIDERILDNLKAKSVDVIELGVQSFDDEVLRKSKRGHTSDDVYRACSLIKDYGFTLGIQLMAGLPGDSRKSCIYSAEETAAIKPELARIYPTLVIDDTELYDMYIRGEYTPLSLEEAVSVSKDMYVILDDAGINIMRVGLKATDVINKSGAVTGDTFHPAFRQLVEGLIARERIEAQLDSSDTSVTVLCRPQDVSSASGHRGCNRAYFAEKYPGLKMSFKSDDSIEKNTYRVLR
;
A
#
# COMPACT_ATOMS: atom_id res chain seq x y z
N MET A 1 17.16 13.62 -1.49
CA MET A 1 17.43 12.90 -0.22
C MET A 1 16.13 12.39 0.35
N LYS A 2 16.14 11.24 1.05
CA LYS A 2 14.96 10.70 1.72
C LYS A 2 14.64 11.59 2.92
N LYS A 3 13.44 12.16 2.97
CA LYS A 3 13.04 13.10 4.03
C LYS A 3 12.18 12.44 5.13
N HIS A 4 11.66 11.24 4.87
CA HIS A 4 10.79 10.49 5.76
C HIS A 4 11.31 9.06 5.93
N ALA A 5 11.38 8.59 7.16
CA ALA A 5 11.70 7.21 7.52
C ALA A 5 10.57 6.60 8.36
N ILE A 6 10.33 5.30 8.15
CA ILE A 6 9.36 4.52 8.92
C ILE A 6 10.13 3.45 9.70
N ILE A 7 9.89 3.38 11.01
CA ILE A 7 10.30 2.28 11.89
C ILE A 7 9.11 1.33 12.01
N PRO A 8 9.11 0.19 11.32
CA PRO A 8 7.98 -0.72 11.32
C PRO A 8 8.06 -1.69 12.50
N LEU A 9 6.97 -1.81 13.23
CA LEU A 9 6.75 -2.81 14.27
C LEU A 9 5.60 -3.72 13.83
N PHE A 10 5.84 -5.02 13.78
CA PHE A 10 4.84 -5.97 13.30
C PHE A 10 4.23 -6.76 14.47
N ILE A 11 2.97 -6.47 14.80
CA ILE A 11 2.16 -7.17 15.82
C ILE A 11 1.35 -8.26 15.10
N SER A 12 2.04 -9.34 14.69
CA SER A 12 1.47 -10.36 13.79
C SER A 12 0.32 -11.11 14.42
N HIS A 13 -0.81 -11.22 13.71
CA HIS A 13 -2.06 -11.92 14.07
C HIS A 13 -2.74 -11.50 15.38
N ARG A 14 -2.19 -10.60 16.16
CA ARG A 14 -2.80 -10.16 17.41
C ARG A 14 -3.91 -9.16 17.14
N GLY A 15 -4.94 -9.19 17.97
CA GLY A 15 -6.12 -8.34 17.83
C GLY A 15 -7.05 -8.70 16.66
N CYS A 16 -6.73 -9.71 15.84
CA CYS A 16 -7.60 -10.15 14.74
C CYS A 16 -8.46 -11.34 15.18
N PRO A 17 -9.81 -11.20 15.21
CA PRO A 17 -10.72 -12.30 15.56
C PRO A 17 -11.00 -13.22 14.36
N ASN A 18 -10.77 -12.73 13.14
CA ASN A 18 -11.10 -13.41 11.90
C ASN A 18 -9.85 -13.92 11.19
N ASN A 19 -9.94 -15.13 10.64
CA ASN A 19 -8.95 -15.68 9.74
C ASN A 19 -9.34 -15.34 8.30
N CYS A 20 -8.93 -14.14 7.84
CA CYS A 20 -9.13 -13.78 6.44
C CYS A 20 -8.44 -14.79 5.54
N VAL A 21 -9.10 -15.23 4.47
CA VAL A 21 -8.64 -16.34 3.63
C VAL A 21 -7.23 -16.15 3.04
N PHE A 22 -6.81 -14.90 2.83
CA PHE A 22 -5.53 -14.56 2.22
C PHE A 22 -4.39 -14.28 3.23
N CYS A 23 -4.67 -14.34 4.55
CA CYS A 23 -3.77 -13.77 5.55
C CYS A 23 -2.90 -14.83 6.23
N ASN A 24 -1.59 -14.68 6.08
CA ASN A 24 -0.60 -15.37 6.89
C ASN A 24 0.49 -14.36 7.32
N GLN A 25 0.21 -13.62 8.38
CA GLN A 25 1.13 -12.55 8.81
C GLN A 25 2.48 -13.08 9.28
N LYS A 26 2.55 -14.29 9.84
CA LYS A 26 3.84 -14.90 10.24
C LYS A 26 4.78 -15.05 9.05
N LYS A 27 4.25 -15.46 7.88
CA LYS A 27 5.03 -15.54 6.64
C LYS A 27 5.30 -14.16 6.03
N ILE A 28 4.31 -13.27 6.03
CA ILE A 28 4.47 -11.92 5.47
C ILE A 28 5.53 -11.11 6.22
N THR A 29 5.59 -11.24 7.55
CA THR A 29 6.51 -10.47 8.40
C THR A 29 7.80 -11.19 8.73
N ALA A 30 7.91 -12.49 8.38
CA ALA A 30 9.01 -13.38 8.76
C ALA A 30 9.25 -13.46 10.30
N ARG A 31 8.22 -13.15 11.11
CA ARG A 31 8.30 -13.17 12.56
C ARG A 31 7.43 -14.27 13.14
N GLN A 32 8.00 -15.10 14.03
CA GLN A 32 7.31 -16.26 14.62
C GLN A 32 6.80 -16.04 16.05
N GLY A 33 7.28 -15.02 16.76
CA GLY A 33 6.93 -14.76 18.17
C GLY A 33 6.08 -13.51 18.34
N ASP A 34 5.43 -13.41 19.51
CA ASP A 34 4.73 -12.20 19.93
C ASP A 34 5.72 -11.05 20.16
N VAL A 35 5.29 -9.84 19.86
CA VAL A 35 6.07 -8.63 20.12
C VAL A 35 5.97 -8.31 21.60
N THR A 36 7.11 -8.16 22.26
CA THR A 36 7.23 -7.69 23.63
C THR A 36 7.51 -6.18 23.66
N ILE A 37 7.37 -5.59 24.83
CA ILE A 37 7.77 -4.19 25.09
C ILE A 37 9.25 -3.97 24.76
N GLN A 38 10.11 -4.90 25.17
CA GLN A 38 11.55 -4.83 24.88
C GLN A 38 11.84 -4.85 23.39
N ASP A 39 11.09 -5.64 22.60
CA ASP A 39 11.24 -5.65 21.14
C ASP A 39 10.93 -4.29 20.49
N VAL A 40 10.01 -3.51 21.06
CA VAL A 40 9.69 -2.16 20.59
C VAL A 40 10.89 -1.25 20.76
N GLU A 41 11.44 -1.20 21.96
CA GLU A 41 12.62 -0.38 22.31
C GLU A 41 13.84 -0.79 21.46
N ASP A 42 14.12 -2.09 21.39
CA ASP A 42 15.25 -2.63 20.61
C ASP A 42 15.12 -2.31 19.13
N THR A 43 13.89 -2.38 18.58
CA THR A 43 13.61 -2.01 17.19
C THR A 43 13.88 -0.52 16.97
N ILE A 44 13.34 0.35 17.83
CA ILE A 44 13.56 1.80 17.72
C ILE A 44 15.06 2.09 17.77
N ASN A 45 15.76 1.57 18.77
CA ASN A 45 17.20 1.79 18.96
C ASN A 45 18.03 1.30 17.76
N THR A 46 17.68 0.14 17.20
CA THR A 46 18.32 -0.43 16.01
C THR A 46 18.16 0.50 14.80
N TYR A 47 16.95 0.97 14.54
CA TYR A 47 16.72 1.91 13.44
C TYR A 47 17.41 3.24 13.69
N MET A 48 17.33 3.79 14.90
CA MET A 48 17.96 5.06 15.24
C MET A 48 19.47 5.02 15.12
N SER A 49 20.11 3.86 15.29
CA SER A 49 21.57 3.73 15.06
C SER A 49 21.99 4.10 13.64
N THR A 50 21.10 3.94 12.66
CA THR A 50 21.33 4.26 11.24
C THR A 50 20.65 5.55 10.78
N LEU A 51 19.55 5.95 11.45
CA LEU A 51 18.76 7.12 11.05
C LEU A 51 19.26 8.44 11.64
N LYS A 52 19.92 8.41 12.80
CA LYS A 52 20.37 9.63 13.54
C LYS A 52 21.27 10.56 12.72
N ASP A 53 22.06 9.99 11.81
CA ASP A 53 23.01 10.73 10.98
C ASP A 53 22.39 11.17 9.62
N MET A 54 21.10 10.85 9.41
CA MET A 54 20.36 11.24 8.21
C MET A 54 19.56 12.52 8.47
N ASN A 55 19.64 13.47 7.55
CA ASN A 55 18.83 14.69 7.62
C ASN A 55 17.36 14.37 7.26
N LEU A 56 16.60 13.81 8.22
CA LEU A 56 15.21 13.43 8.07
C LEU A 56 14.29 14.51 8.65
N GLU A 57 13.21 14.83 7.94
CA GLU A 57 12.18 15.74 8.40
C GLU A 57 11.13 15.03 9.25
N CYS A 58 10.96 13.70 9.07
CA CYS A 58 9.98 12.90 9.79
C CYS A 58 10.50 11.48 10.01
N ILE A 59 10.44 11.02 11.25
CA ILE A 59 10.63 9.62 11.65
C ILE A 59 9.31 9.14 12.22
N GLU A 60 8.72 8.14 11.59
CA GLU A 60 7.42 7.58 11.94
C GLU A 60 7.58 6.19 12.55
N LEU A 61 7.04 5.96 13.75
CA LEU A 61 6.90 4.64 14.34
C LEU A 61 5.55 4.07 13.94
N SER A 62 5.56 2.92 13.26
CA SER A 62 4.34 2.36 12.68
C SER A 62 4.09 0.94 13.18
N PHE A 63 2.94 0.72 13.83
CA PHE A 63 2.45 -0.59 14.24
C PHE A 63 1.68 -1.23 13.09
N TYR A 64 2.22 -2.28 12.51
CA TYR A 64 1.67 -3.04 11.40
C TYR A 64 1.38 -4.49 11.76
N GLY A 65 0.72 -5.19 10.87
CA GLY A 65 0.26 -6.56 11.09
C GLY A 65 -0.98 -6.57 11.99
N GLY A 66 -1.63 -7.67 12.26
CA GLY A 66 -2.79 -7.78 13.14
C GLY A 66 -3.85 -6.68 13.01
N SER A 67 -4.51 -6.42 14.12
CA SER A 67 -5.40 -5.28 14.31
C SER A 67 -5.05 -4.60 15.63
N PHE A 68 -4.36 -3.47 15.58
CA PHE A 68 -3.83 -2.84 16.79
C PHE A 68 -4.92 -2.55 17.83
N THR A 69 -6.04 -1.96 17.39
CA THR A 69 -7.16 -1.60 18.27
C THR A 69 -8.01 -2.80 18.71
N GLY A 70 -7.77 -3.98 18.15
CA GLY A 70 -8.34 -5.25 18.61
C GLY A 70 -7.56 -5.91 19.76
N LEU A 71 -6.40 -5.36 20.15
CA LEU A 71 -5.69 -5.78 21.37
C LEU A 71 -6.45 -5.35 22.61
N PRO A 72 -6.28 -6.02 23.75
CA PRO A 72 -6.72 -5.51 25.04
C PRO A 72 -6.19 -4.09 25.29
N MET A 73 -6.99 -3.24 25.92
CA MET A 73 -6.66 -1.82 26.11
C MET A 73 -5.36 -1.60 26.90
N ASP A 74 -5.08 -2.44 27.86
CA ASP A 74 -3.85 -2.43 28.65
C ASP A 74 -2.62 -2.74 27.79
N GLU A 75 -2.73 -3.66 26.83
CA GLU A 75 -1.66 -3.96 25.89
C GLU A 75 -1.46 -2.83 24.88
N GLN A 76 -2.56 -2.27 24.34
CA GLN A 76 -2.48 -1.07 23.49
C GLN A 76 -1.69 0.02 24.22
N ASN A 77 -2.07 0.29 25.48
CA ASN A 77 -1.43 1.33 26.28
C ASN A 77 0.03 1.03 26.60
N ALA A 78 0.39 -0.23 26.81
CA ALA A 78 1.78 -0.62 27.06
C ALA A 78 2.68 -0.27 25.85
N PHE A 79 2.23 -0.56 24.61
CA PHE A 79 2.96 -0.20 23.40
C PHE A 79 2.95 1.31 23.13
N LEU A 80 1.79 1.95 23.31
CA LEU A 80 1.63 3.38 23.04
C LEU A 80 2.39 4.26 24.03
N ASN A 81 2.51 3.86 25.30
CA ASN A 81 3.30 4.61 26.30
C ASN A 81 4.76 4.74 25.88
N ILE A 82 5.35 3.68 25.31
CA ILE A 82 6.72 3.73 24.80
C ILE A 82 6.80 4.67 23.60
N ALA A 83 5.89 4.51 22.62
CA ALA A 83 5.87 5.34 21.43
C ALA A 83 5.71 6.83 21.80
N ASP A 84 4.83 7.12 22.75
CA ASP A 84 4.57 8.48 23.24
C ASP A 84 5.80 9.10 23.92
N ASP A 85 6.50 8.34 24.81
CA ASP A 85 7.77 8.78 25.40
C ASP A 85 8.83 9.14 24.35
N TYR A 86 9.00 8.27 23.33
CA TYR A 86 9.96 8.56 22.25
C TYR A 86 9.53 9.77 21.41
N LYS A 87 8.24 10.02 21.27
CA LYS A 87 7.70 11.18 20.57
C LYS A 87 7.88 12.46 21.42
N GLU A 88 7.58 12.44 22.70
CA GLU A 88 7.81 13.55 23.63
C GLU A 88 9.29 13.96 23.69
N ARG A 89 10.20 12.99 23.62
CA ARG A 89 11.65 13.23 23.55
C ARG A 89 12.12 13.71 22.18
N GLY A 90 11.24 13.84 21.19
CA GLY A 90 11.56 14.29 19.86
C GLY A 90 12.39 13.30 19.02
N ILE A 91 12.45 12.02 19.43
CA ILE A 91 13.19 10.97 18.71
C ILE A 91 12.38 10.48 17.51
N ILE A 92 11.06 10.34 17.67
CA ILE A 92 10.13 10.10 16.58
C ILE A 92 9.18 11.28 16.41
N SER A 93 8.65 11.45 15.21
CA SER A 93 7.77 12.57 14.85
C SER A 93 6.31 12.17 14.86
N LYS A 94 6.01 10.92 14.52
CA LYS A 94 4.63 10.40 14.35
C LYS A 94 4.48 8.99 14.85
N ILE A 95 3.28 8.70 15.37
CA ILE A 95 2.81 7.35 15.72
C ILE A 95 1.71 6.98 14.72
N HIS A 96 1.90 5.87 14.03
CA HIS A 96 0.99 5.33 13.04
C HIS A 96 0.60 3.89 13.41
N MET A 97 -0.65 3.51 13.16
CA MET A 97 -1.09 2.15 13.34
C MET A 97 -2.02 1.68 12.24
N SER A 98 -1.97 0.38 11.97
CA SER A 98 -2.92 -0.29 11.10
C SER A 98 -3.93 -1.07 11.94
N THR A 99 -5.20 -0.97 11.55
CA THR A 99 -6.28 -1.67 12.24
C THR A 99 -7.44 -1.99 11.29
N ARG A 100 -8.47 -2.63 11.83
CA ARG A 100 -9.71 -2.99 11.13
C ARG A 100 -10.78 -1.92 11.35
N PRO A 101 -11.69 -1.70 10.37
CA PRO A 101 -12.77 -0.73 10.53
C PRO A 101 -13.72 -1.04 11.69
N ASP A 102 -14.04 -2.32 11.92
CA ASP A 102 -14.96 -2.79 12.95
C ASP A 102 -14.41 -2.68 14.39
N TYR A 103 -13.13 -2.28 14.55
CA TYR A 103 -12.48 -2.01 15.84
C TYR A 103 -12.22 -0.53 16.08
N ILE A 104 -13.02 0.35 15.46
CA ILE A 104 -13.01 1.79 15.67
C ILE A 104 -14.31 2.20 16.34
N ASP A 105 -14.20 2.77 17.51
CA ASP A 105 -15.26 3.45 18.25
C ASP A 105 -14.69 4.66 18.99
N GLU A 106 -15.56 5.44 19.60
CA GLU A 106 -15.19 6.67 20.33
C GLU A 106 -14.23 6.40 21.48
N ARG A 107 -14.44 5.32 22.26
CA ARG A 107 -13.58 4.94 23.37
C ARG A 107 -12.16 4.61 22.92
N ILE A 108 -12.03 3.93 21.78
CA ILE A 108 -10.74 3.63 21.16
C ILE A 108 -10.08 4.93 20.71
N LEU A 109 -10.81 5.79 20.01
CA LEU A 109 -10.26 7.04 19.50
C LEU A 109 -9.86 8.00 20.61
N ASP A 110 -10.61 8.08 21.70
CA ASP A 110 -10.24 8.84 22.91
C ASP A 110 -8.90 8.37 23.47
N ASN A 111 -8.71 7.03 23.57
CA ASN A 111 -7.47 6.46 24.04
C ASN A 111 -6.30 6.77 23.11
N LEU A 112 -6.48 6.61 21.78
CA LEU A 112 -5.45 6.89 20.80
C LEU A 112 -5.06 8.38 20.80
N LYS A 113 -6.04 9.28 20.98
CA LYS A 113 -5.81 10.71 21.09
C LYS A 113 -5.00 11.07 22.35
N ALA A 114 -5.33 10.44 23.48
CA ALA A 114 -4.60 10.62 24.73
C ALA A 114 -3.16 10.09 24.68
N LYS A 115 -2.83 9.24 23.68
CA LYS A 115 -1.52 8.64 23.44
C LYS A 115 -0.83 9.22 22.20
N SER A 116 -1.18 10.45 21.82
CA SER A 116 -0.53 11.21 20.76
C SER A 116 -0.40 10.50 19.40
N VAL A 117 -1.32 9.56 19.10
CA VAL A 117 -1.38 8.90 17.80
C VAL A 117 -1.70 9.91 16.72
N ASP A 118 -1.06 9.80 15.56
CA ASP A 118 -1.23 10.73 14.43
C ASP A 118 -2.00 10.11 13.27
N VAL A 119 -1.72 8.83 12.97
CA VAL A 119 -2.20 8.17 11.74
C VAL A 119 -2.88 6.86 12.07
N ILE A 120 -4.08 6.68 11.55
CA ILE A 120 -4.83 5.41 11.62
C ILE A 120 -5.06 4.93 10.19
N GLU A 121 -4.48 3.77 9.85
CA GLU A 121 -4.65 3.11 8.56
C GLU A 121 -5.64 1.97 8.69
N LEU A 122 -6.73 2.04 7.95
CA LEU A 122 -7.76 1.01 7.94
C LEU A 122 -7.50 -0.06 6.88
N GLY A 123 -7.46 -1.31 7.31
CA GLY A 123 -7.43 -2.47 6.44
C GLY A 123 -8.81 -2.73 5.82
N VAL A 124 -9.27 -1.89 4.94
CA VAL A 124 -10.59 -1.97 4.26
C VAL A 124 -10.63 -3.15 3.32
N GLN A 125 -9.69 -3.26 2.44
CA GLN A 125 -9.46 -4.26 1.39
C GLN A 125 -10.42 -4.11 0.19
N SER A 126 -11.74 -4.00 0.41
CA SER A 126 -12.78 -3.79 -0.61
C SER A 126 -13.96 -3.02 -0.01
N PHE A 127 -14.74 -2.35 -0.84
CA PHE A 127 -16.05 -1.79 -0.50
C PHE A 127 -17.21 -2.67 -1.02
N ASP A 128 -16.90 -3.78 -1.68
CA ASP A 128 -17.90 -4.76 -2.10
C ASP A 128 -18.11 -5.80 -0.98
N ASP A 129 -19.32 -5.80 -0.38
CA ASP A 129 -19.64 -6.66 0.76
C ASP A 129 -19.60 -8.15 0.42
N GLU A 130 -19.86 -8.52 -0.84
CA GLU A 130 -19.74 -9.93 -1.26
C GLU A 130 -18.26 -10.36 -1.32
N VAL A 131 -17.37 -9.47 -1.78
CA VAL A 131 -15.91 -9.68 -1.75
C VAL A 131 -15.42 -9.78 -0.30
N LEU A 132 -15.87 -8.87 0.57
CA LEU A 132 -15.54 -8.91 2.00
C LEU A 132 -16.00 -10.20 2.66
N ARG A 133 -17.23 -10.65 2.38
CA ARG A 133 -17.81 -11.88 2.90
C ARG A 133 -17.02 -13.12 2.43
N LYS A 134 -16.74 -13.23 1.12
CA LYS A 134 -15.96 -14.35 0.56
C LYS A 134 -14.53 -14.38 1.08
N SER A 135 -13.97 -13.24 1.39
CA SER A 135 -12.63 -13.10 1.96
C SER A 135 -12.60 -13.28 3.47
N LYS A 136 -13.74 -13.57 4.12
CA LYS A 136 -13.90 -13.72 5.58
C LYS A 136 -13.35 -12.51 6.36
N ARG A 137 -13.61 -11.30 5.84
CA ARG A 137 -13.13 -10.07 6.50
C ARG A 137 -13.86 -9.80 7.82
N GLY A 138 -15.13 -10.17 7.94
CA GLY A 138 -15.94 -10.02 9.15
C GLY A 138 -16.42 -8.60 9.43
N HIS A 139 -16.07 -7.61 8.59
CA HIS A 139 -16.65 -6.27 8.58
C HIS A 139 -17.38 -6.01 7.25
N THR A 140 -18.20 -4.99 7.22
CA THR A 140 -18.98 -4.52 6.07
C THR A 140 -18.48 -3.17 5.56
N SER A 141 -18.97 -2.74 4.40
CA SER A 141 -18.73 -1.39 3.88
C SER A 141 -19.29 -0.31 4.82
N ASP A 142 -20.42 -0.55 5.50
CA ASP A 142 -20.98 0.37 6.50
C ASP A 142 -20.03 0.59 7.69
N ASP A 143 -19.35 -0.46 8.15
CA ASP A 143 -18.30 -0.34 9.18
C ASP A 143 -17.16 0.55 8.71
N VAL A 144 -16.79 0.46 7.42
CA VAL A 144 -15.75 1.31 6.82
C VAL A 144 -16.17 2.78 6.83
N TYR A 145 -17.38 3.10 6.33
CA TYR A 145 -17.86 4.48 6.29
C TYR A 145 -17.92 5.09 7.69
N ARG A 146 -18.48 4.35 8.66
CA ARG A 146 -18.56 4.78 10.05
C ARG A 146 -17.17 5.05 10.64
N ALA A 147 -16.23 4.12 10.48
CA ALA A 147 -14.88 4.25 11.00
C ALA A 147 -14.14 5.44 10.37
N CYS A 148 -14.25 5.62 9.05
CA CYS A 148 -13.64 6.74 8.34
C CYS A 148 -14.16 8.09 8.83
N SER A 149 -15.49 8.22 9.02
CA SER A 149 -16.11 9.43 9.55
C SER A 149 -15.56 9.75 10.95
N LEU A 150 -15.62 8.78 11.86
CA LEU A 150 -15.13 8.97 13.24
C LEU A 150 -13.65 9.36 13.29
N ILE A 151 -12.78 8.68 12.53
CA ILE A 151 -11.34 9.00 12.50
C ILE A 151 -11.11 10.45 12.05
N LYS A 152 -11.83 10.90 11.02
CA LYS A 152 -11.72 12.28 10.51
C LYS A 152 -12.29 13.31 11.51
N ASP A 153 -13.43 13.02 12.13
CA ASP A 153 -14.05 13.89 13.12
C ASP A 153 -13.14 14.11 14.35
N TYR A 154 -12.35 13.07 14.72
CA TYR A 154 -11.35 13.15 15.77
C TYR A 154 -10.06 13.87 15.35
N GLY A 155 -9.90 14.16 14.05
CA GLY A 155 -8.75 14.88 13.49
C GLY A 155 -7.49 14.03 13.33
N PHE A 156 -7.60 12.71 13.23
CA PHE A 156 -6.49 11.84 12.86
C PHE A 156 -6.26 11.87 11.35
N THR A 157 -5.02 11.64 10.92
CA THR A 157 -4.71 11.33 9.54
C THR A 157 -5.26 9.94 9.19
N LEU A 158 -6.12 9.87 8.19
CA LEU A 158 -6.74 8.62 7.74
C LEU A 158 -5.93 7.99 6.61
N GLY A 159 -5.61 6.70 6.76
CA GLY A 159 -5.08 5.85 5.68
C GLY A 159 -6.08 4.75 5.31
N ILE A 160 -6.15 4.38 4.03
CA ILE A 160 -6.96 3.26 3.54
C ILE A 160 -6.09 2.29 2.75
N GLN A 161 -6.16 1.00 3.13
CA GLN A 161 -5.54 -0.08 2.39
C GLN A 161 -6.59 -0.85 1.61
N LEU A 162 -6.37 -0.99 0.29
CA LEU A 162 -7.18 -1.77 -0.64
C LEU A 162 -6.41 -2.97 -1.17
N MET A 163 -7.15 -4.01 -1.54
CA MET A 163 -6.62 -5.16 -2.25
C MET A 163 -7.35 -5.36 -3.58
N ALA A 164 -6.66 -5.86 -4.59
CA ALA A 164 -7.21 -6.23 -5.88
C ALA A 164 -7.09 -7.74 -6.11
N GLY A 165 -8.15 -8.39 -6.61
CA GLY A 165 -8.17 -9.80 -6.94
C GLY A 165 -8.51 -10.72 -5.76
N LEU A 166 -9.23 -10.25 -4.76
CA LEU A 166 -9.78 -11.08 -3.68
C LEU A 166 -10.81 -12.09 -4.22
N PRO A 167 -11.17 -13.15 -3.47
CA PRO A 167 -12.24 -14.07 -3.87
C PRO A 167 -13.55 -13.35 -4.17
N GLY A 168 -14.05 -13.54 -5.38
CA GLY A 168 -15.26 -12.88 -5.88
C GLY A 168 -15.05 -11.47 -6.43
N ASP A 169 -13.81 -10.98 -6.40
CA ASP A 169 -13.47 -9.67 -6.93
C ASP A 169 -13.49 -9.64 -8.48
N SER A 170 -13.67 -8.45 -9.00
CA SER A 170 -13.64 -8.15 -10.43
C SER A 170 -13.00 -6.79 -10.66
N ARG A 171 -12.61 -6.48 -11.90
CA ARG A 171 -12.14 -5.13 -12.23
C ARG A 171 -13.16 -4.05 -11.80
N LYS A 172 -14.46 -4.32 -11.93
CA LYS A 172 -15.53 -3.40 -11.55
C LYS A 172 -15.55 -3.14 -10.04
N SER A 173 -15.49 -4.18 -9.21
CA SER A 173 -15.47 -4.03 -7.74
C SER A 173 -14.18 -3.39 -7.23
N CYS A 174 -13.04 -3.65 -7.88
CA CYS A 174 -11.77 -2.96 -7.58
C CYS A 174 -11.87 -1.45 -7.88
N ILE A 175 -12.41 -1.08 -9.05
CA ILE A 175 -12.61 0.33 -9.43
C ILE A 175 -13.59 0.99 -8.48
N TYR A 176 -14.73 0.36 -8.19
CA TYR A 176 -15.70 0.83 -7.22
C TYR A 176 -15.05 1.11 -5.85
N SER A 177 -14.22 0.20 -5.37
CA SER A 177 -13.51 0.38 -4.10
C SER A 177 -12.53 1.57 -4.14
N ALA A 178 -11.90 1.84 -5.27
CA ALA A 178 -11.06 3.02 -5.44
C ALA A 178 -11.87 4.33 -5.52
N GLU A 179 -13.03 4.31 -6.19
CA GLU A 179 -13.96 5.45 -6.28
C GLU A 179 -14.54 5.82 -4.90
N GLU A 180 -14.98 4.83 -4.11
CA GLU A 180 -15.45 5.05 -2.74
C GLU A 180 -14.33 5.60 -1.85
N THR A 181 -13.12 5.07 -1.98
CA THR A 181 -11.95 5.62 -1.28
C THR A 181 -11.68 7.08 -1.71
N ALA A 182 -11.78 7.38 -3.00
CA ALA A 182 -11.61 8.75 -3.51
C ALA A 182 -12.70 9.70 -3.00
N ALA A 183 -13.95 9.22 -2.85
CA ALA A 183 -15.05 10.00 -2.27
C ALA A 183 -14.85 10.30 -0.78
N ILE A 184 -14.32 9.34 -0.01
CA ILE A 184 -13.96 9.51 1.40
C ILE A 184 -12.80 10.51 1.56
N LYS A 185 -11.88 10.59 0.59
CA LYS A 185 -10.68 11.46 0.61
C LYS A 185 -9.81 11.24 1.85
N PRO A 186 -9.24 10.03 2.06
CA PRO A 186 -8.20 9.84 3.05
C PRO A 186 -6.91 10.56 2.60
N GLU A 187 -6.02 10.87 3.53
CA GLU A 187 -4.71 11.42 3.21
C GLU A 187 -3.77 10.40 2.58
N LEU A 188 -3.93 9.12 2.96
CA LEU A 188 -3.02 8.05 2.60
C LEU A 188 -3.77 6.86 1.99
N ALA A 189 -3.16 6.20 1.01
CA ALA A 189 -3.67 4.94 0.48
C ALA A 189 -2.56 3.92 0.22
N ARG A 190 -2.93 2.63 0.24
CA ARG A 190 -2.11 1.52 -0.22
C ARG A 190 -2.95 0.61 -1.11
N ILE A 191 -2.32 0.06 -2.15
CA ILE A 191 -2.93 -0.89 -3.08
C ILE A 191 -2.09 -2.16 -3.10
N TYR A 192 -2.69 -3.30 -2.77
CA TYR A 192 -2.01 -4.58 -2.81
C TYR A 192 -2.72 -5.55 -3.78
N PRO A 193 -1.99 -6.14 -4.75
CA PRO A 193 -2.52 -7.30 -5.45
C PRO A 193 -2.63 -8.47 -4.46
N THR A 194 -3.67 -9.27 -4.60
CA THR A 194 -3.86 -10.48 -3.80
C THR A 194 -2.85 -11.53 -4.23
N LEU A 195 -2.06 -12.01 -3.29
CA LEU A 195 -1.10 -13.09 -3.49
C LEU A 195 -1.60 -14.36 -2.84
N VAL A 196 -1.42 -15.48 -3.52
CA VAL A 196 -1.64 -16.80 -2.93
C VAL A 196 -0.41 -17.16 -2.12
N ILE A 197 -0.56 -17.14 -0.79
CA ILE A 197 0.52 -17.44 0.16
C ILE A 197 0.26 -18.81 0.76
N ASP A 198 1.29 -19.66 0.81
CA ASP A 198 1.20 -20.98 1.41
C ASP A 198 0.69 -20.94 2.86
N ASP A 199 0.03 -22.02 3.28
CA ASP A 199 -0.61 -22.14 4.59
C ASP A 199 -1.68 -21.07 4.85
N THR A 200 -2.43 -20.69 3.80
CA THR A 200 -3.62 -19.85 3.87
C THR A 200 -4.83 -20.61 3.31
N GLU A 201 -6.02 -20.24 3.73
CA GLU A 201 -7.24 -20.79 3.14
C GLU A 201 -7.32 -20.45 1.63
N LEU A 202 -6.80 -19.30 1.21
CA LEU A 202 -6.74 -18.91 -0.19
C LEU A 202 -5.87 -19.86 -1.01
N TYR A 203 -4.77 -20.38 -0.44
CA TYR A 203 -3.95 -21.41 -1.06
C TYR A 203 -4.75 -22.70 -1.24
N ASP A 204 -5.50 -23.12 -0.21
CA ASP A 204 -6.34 -24.31 -0.30
C ASP A 204 -7.45 -24.14 -1.36
N MET A 205 -8.07 -22.97 -1.44
CA MET A 205 -9.04 -22.63 -2.49
C MET A 205 -8.42 -22.70 -3.90
N TYR A 206 -7.20 -22.19 -4.04
CA TYR A 206 -6.45 -22.26 -5.29
C TYR A 206 -6.17 -23.73 -5.71
N ILE A 207 -5.68 -24.56 -4.78
CA ILE A 207 -5.41 -25.99 -5.06
C ILE A 207 -6.68 -26.75 -5.43
N ARG A 208 -7.82 -26.40 -4.83
CA ARG A 208 -9.14 -27.02 -5.17
C ARG A 208 -9.77 -26.44 -6.44
N GLY A 209 -9.15 -25.43 -7.09
CA GLY A 209 -9.72 -24.77 -8.27
C GLY A 209 -10.92 -23.86 -7.98
N GLU A 210 -11.12 -23.47 -6.73
CA GLU A 210 -12.19 -22.58 -6.26
C GLU A 210 -11.81 -21.09 -6.38
N TYR A 211 -10.53 -20.82 -6.53
CA TYR A 211 -9.98 -19.48 -6.71
C TYR A 211 -8.89 -19.47 -7.78
N THR A 212 -8.94 -18.48 -8.66
CA THR A 212 -7.91 -18.21 -9.67
C THR A 212 -7.30 -16.84 -9.39
N PRO A 213 -5.99 -16.76 -9.08
CA PRO A 213 -5.32 -15.46 -8.88
C PRO A 213 -5.24 -14.70 -10.20
N LEU A 214 -5.20 -13.38 -10.11
CA LEU A 214 -4.87 -12.53 -11.26
C LEU A 214 -3.46 -12.87 -11.76
N SER A 215 -3.29 -12.91 -13.07
CA SER A 215 -1.94 -12.87 -13.66
C SER A 215 -1.23 -11.57 -13.28
N LEU A 216 0.09 -11.51 -13.42
CA LEU A 216 0.85 -10.27 -13.18
C LEU A 216 0.32 -9.11 -14.03
N GLU A 217 0.01 -9.36 -15.29
CA GLU A 217 -0.49 -8.35 -16.22
C GLU A 217 -1.87 -7.81 -15.80
N GLU A 218 -2.80 -8.69 -15.44
CA GLU A 218 -4.12 -8.31 -14.95
C GLU A 218 -4.02 -7.53 -13.64
N ALA A 219 -3.19 -8.01 -12.70
CA ALA A 219 -2.97 -7.33 -11.42
C ALA A 219 -2.38 -5.93 -11.60
N VAL A 220 -1.39 -5.77 -12.51
CA VAL A 220 -0.82 -4.46 -12.86
C VAL A 220 -1.87 -3.57 -13.50
N SER A 221 -2.67 -4.10 -14.44
CA SER A 221 -3.70 -3.33 -15.14
C SER A 221 -4.78 -2.81 -14.19
N VAL A 222 -5.33 -3.65 -13.32
CA VAL A 222 -6.37 -3.22 -12.36
C VAL A 222 -5.80 -2.28 -11.29
N SER A 223 -4.60 -2.57 -10.77
CA SER A 223 -3.94 -1.69 -9.80
C SER A 223 -3.60 -0.32 -10.40
N LYS A 224 -3.33 -0.24 -11.72
CA LYS A 224 -3.13 1.00 -12.44
C LYS A 224 -4.39 1.84 -12.46
N ASP A 225 -5.55 1.24 -12.73
CA ASP A 225 -6.81 1.99 -12.72
C ASP A 225 -7.14 2.51 -11.33
N MET A 226 -7.01 1.67 -10.29
CA MET A 226 -7.19 2.11 -8.89
C MET A 226 -6.21 3.24 -8.54
N TYR A 227 -4.95 3.11 -8.96
CA TYR A 227 -3.92 4.13 -8.72
C TYR A 227 -4.31 5.48 -9.32
N VAL A 228 -4.75 5.50 -10.58
CA VAL A 228 -5.12 6.74 -11.28
C VAL A 228 -6.28 7.42 -10.58
N ILE A 229 -7.33 6.68 -10.20
CA ILE A 229 -8.48 7.23 -9.46
C ILE A 229 -8.04 7.91 -8.16
N LEU A 230 -7.17 7.26 -7.39
CA LEU A 230 -6.71 7.78 -6.11
C LEU A 230 -5.73 8.95 -6.28
N ASP A 231 -4.82 8.90 -7.27
CA ASP A 231 -3.86 9.97 -7.57
C ASP A 231 -4.57 11.23 -8.09
N ASP A 232 -5.58 11.08 -8.96
CA ASP A 232 -6.40 12.17 -9.48
C ASP A 232 -7.28 12.82 -8.38
N ALA A 233 -7.65 12.06 -7.33
CA ALA A 233 -8.30 12.57 -6.13
C ALA A 233 -7.34 13.26 -5.16
N GLY A 234 -6.04 13.32 -5.44
CA GLY A 234 -5.01 13.95 -4.62
C GLY A 234 -4.57 13.11 -3.41
N ILE A 235 -4.89 11.82 -3.36
CA ILE A 235 -4.55 10.93 -2.26
C ILE A 235 -3.08 10.48 -2.40
N ASN A 236 -2.33 10.54 -1.29
CA ASN A 236 -0.95 10.08 -1.29
C ASN A 236 -0.86 8.54 -1.24
N ILE A 237 -0.51 7.92 -2.36
CA ILE A 237 -0.36 6.46 -2.48
C ILE A 237 1.01 6.05 -1.96
N MET A 238 1.05 5.63 -0.70
CA MET A 238 2.30 5.27 -0.01
C MET A 238 2.94 4.02 -0.59
N ARG A 239 2.13 3.01 -0.94
CA ARG A 239 2.62 1.72 -1.42
C ARG A 239 1.70 1.09 -2.45
N VAL A 240 2.33 0.44 -3.43
CA VAL A 240 1.68 -0.44 -4.40
C VAL A 240 2.47 -1.74 -4.46
N GLY A 241 1.80 -2.86 -4.15
CA GLY A 241 2.41 -4.19 -4.07
C GLY A 241 3.18 -4.48 -2.78
N LEU A 242 3.32 -5.76 -2.47
CA LEU A 242 4.09 -6.23 -1.32
C LEU A 242 5.60 -6.05 -1.54
N LYS A 243 6.30 -5.75 -0.44
CA LYS A 243 7.77 -5.74 -0.45
C LYS A 243 8.29 -7.18 -0.52
N ALA A 244 9.27 -7.40 -1.39
CA ALA A 244 10.02 -8.65 -1.37
C ALA A 244 10.74 -8.82 -0.02
N THR A 245 10.66 -10.04 0.52
CA THR A 245 11.39 -10.48 1.72
C THR A 245 11.99 -11.86 1.41
N ASP A 246 12.78 -12.40 2.34
CA ASP A 246 13.34 -13.76 2.20
C ASP A 246 12.24 -14.84 2.09
N VAL A 247 11.04 -14.57 2.60
CA VAL A 247 9.89 -15.46 2.55
C VAL A 247 8.95 -15.09 1.39
N ILE A 248 8.67 -13.80 1.20
CA ILE A 248 7.79 -13.30 0.13
C ILE A 248 8.63 -13.01 -1.12
N ASN A 249 8.81 -14.05 -1.93
CA ASN A 249 9.50 -13.99 -3.22
C ASN A 249 9.03 -15.15 -4.11
N LYS A 250 9.44 -15.17 -5.40
CA LYS A 250 9.02 -16.19 -6.38
C LYS A 250 9.46 -17.63 -6.06
N SER A 251 10.49 -17.81 -5.27
CA SER A 251 10.99 -19.11 -4.80
C SER A 251 10.62 -19.41 -3.34
N GLY A 252 9.86 -18.54 -2.70
CA GLY A 252 9.41 -18.64 -1.31
C GLY A 252 7.96 -19.08 -1.19
N ALA A 253 7.24 -18.51 -0.25
CA ALA A 253 5.89 -18.89 0.13
C ALA A 253 4.77 -18.36 -0.79
N VAL A 254 5.10 -17.81 -1.96
CA VAL A 254 4.10 -17.25 -2.90
C VAL A 254 3.90 -18.20 -4.07
N THR A 255 2.66 -18.62 -4.27
CA THR A 255 2.25 -19.46 -5.41
C THR A 255 1.63 -18.60 -6.52
N GLY A 256 1.89 -18.99 -7.79
CA GLY A 256 1.44 -18.25 -8.98
C GLY A 256 2.43 -17.16 -9.42
N ASP A 257 2.05 -16.39 -10.42
CA ASP A 257 2.93 -15.40 -11.05
C ASP A 257 2.56 -13.92 -10.77
N THR A 258 1.53 -13.69 -9.95
CA THR A 258 1.06 -12.33 -9.59
C THR A 258 2.15 -11.48 -8.91
N PHE A 259 3.07 -12.13 -8.18
CA PHE A 259 4.11 -11.43 -7.42
C PHE A 259 5.22 -10.89 -8.33
N HIS A 260 5.56 -9.61 -8.15
CA HIS A 260 6.75 -9.01 -8.74
C HIS A 260 7.41 -8.02 -7.76
N PRO A 261 8.75 -8.09 -7.53
CA PRO A 261 9.45 -7.23 -6.56
C PRO A 261 9.40 -5.74 -6.93
N ALA A 262 9.26 -5.43 -8.22
CA ALA A 262 9.10 -4.06 -8.74
C ALA A 262 7.64 -3.77 -9.15
N PHE A 263 6.63 -4.32 -8.47
CA PHE A 263 5.22 -4.21 -8.86
C PHE A 263 4.78 -2.75 -9.03
N ARG A 264 5.13 -1.85 -8.09
CA ARG A 264 4.86 -0.42 -8.21
C ARG A 264 5.43 0.17 -9.50
N GLN A 265 6.66 -0.18 -9.84
CA GLN A 265 7.30 0.34 -11.06
C GLN A 265 6.60 -0.16 -12.33
N LEU A 266 6.04 -1.38 -12.31
CA LEU A 266 5.21 -1.88 -13.43
C LEU A 266 3.93 -1.07 -13.58
N VAL A 267 3.23 -0.80 -12.47
CA VAL A 267 2.00 0.02 -12.45
C VAL A 267 2.29 1.44 -12.95
N GLU A 268 3.28 2.13 -12.37
CA GLU A 268 3.67 3.48 -12.78
C GLU A 268 4.21 3.53 -14.22
N GLY A 269 4.90 2.47 -14.65
CA GLY A 269 5.36 2.33 -16.03
C GLY A 269 4.20 2.20 -17.03
N LEU A 270 3.13 1.50 -16.68
CA LEU A 270 1.93 1.39 -17.50
C LEU A 270 1.19 2.73 -17.59
N ILE A 271 1.05 3.45 -16.48
CA ILE A 271 0.48 4.82 -16.47
C ILE A 271 1.28 5.72 -17.39
N ALA A 272 2.60 5.70 -17.29
CA ALA A 272 3.49 6.50 -18.14
C ALA A 272 3.31 6.17 -19.62
N ARG A 273 3.27 4.87 -19.95
CA ARG A 273 3.08 4.41 -21.33
C ARG A 273 1.78 4.95 -21.92
N GLU A 274 0.66 4.78 -21.23
CA GLU A 274 -0.65 5.22 -21.72
C GLU A 274 -0.72 6.76 -21.86
N ARG A 275 -0.18 7.51 -20.89
CA ARG A 275 -0.18 8.98 -20.94
C ARG A 275 0.74 9.55 -22.01
N ILE A 276 1.85 8.89 -22.32
CA ILE A 276 2.76 9.26 -23.41
C ILE A 276 2.09 8.91 -24.76
N GLU A 277 1.56 7.70 -24.87
CA GLU A 277 0.96 7.20 -26.10
C GLU A 277 -0.22 8.06 -26.56
N ALA A 278 -1.05 8.53 -25.61
CA ALA A 278 -2.17 9.44 -25.92
C ALA A 278 -1.76 10.78 -26.56
N GLN A 279 -0.45 11.12 -26.54
CA GLN A 279 0.09 12.34 -27.14
C GLN A 279 0.86 12.09 -28.45
N LEU A 280 1.07 10.81 -28.82
CA LEU A 280 1.79 10.47 -30.04
C LEU A 280 0.85 10.53 -31.28
N ASP A 281 1.41 10.97 -32.40
CA ASP A 281 0.77 10.91 -33.69
C ASP A 281 1.50 9.89 -34.59
N SER A 282 0.77 9.25 -35.50
CA SER A 282 1.33 8.29 -36.46
C SER A 282 2.38 8.89 -37.42
N SER A 283 2.39 10.21 -37.55
CA SER A 283 3.36 10.97 -38.36
C SER A 283 4.64 11.35 -37.59
N ASP A 284 4.69 11.11 -36.29
CA ASP A 284 5.86 11.43 -35.44
C ASP A 284 7.07 10.60 -35.88
N THR A 285 8.19 11.25 -36.19
CA THR A 285 9.46 10.60 -36.53
C THR A 285 10.51 10.75 -35.45
N SER A 286 10.39 11.78 -34.61
CA SER A 286 11.29 12.03 -33.49
C SER A 286 10.55 12.81 -32.41
N VAL A 287 10.59 12.30 -31.17
CA VAL A 287 10.00 12.97 -30.00
C VAL A 287 10.91 12.95 -28.79
N THR A 288 10.78 13.98 -27.97
CA THR A 288 11.36 14.02 -26.63
C THR A 288 10.25 14.04 -25.59
N VAL A 289 10.24 13.05 -24.72
CA VAL A 289 9.31 12.98 -23.57
C VAL A 289 9.97 13.67 -22.37
N LEU A 290 9.33 14.75 -21.91
CA LEU A 290 9.71 15.43 -20.67
C LEU A 290 8.88 14.89 -19.53
N CYS A 291 9.52 14.64 -18.39
CA CYS A 291 8.87 14.23 -17.15
C CYS A 291 9.71 14.68 -15.94
N ARG A 292 9.14 14.62 -14.77
CA ARG A 292 9.87 14.90 -13.52
C ARG A 292 11.05 13.92 -13.36
N PRO A 293 12.21 14.34 -12.77
CA PRO A 293 13.40 13.48 -12.62
C PRO A 293 13.11 12.11 -12.02
N GLN A 294 12.22 12.05 -11.02
CA GLN A 294 11.84 10.80 -10.35
C GLN A 294 11.00 9.86 -11.25
N ASP A 295 10.34 10.40 -12.28
CA ASP A 295 9.43 9.67 -13.15
C ASP A 295 10.11 9.16 -14.45
N VAL A 296 11.38 9.51 -14.71
CA VAL A 296 12.14 9.04 -15.88
C VAL A 296 12.22 7.51 -15.95
N SER A 297 12.38 6.86 -14.81
CA SER A 297 12.39 5.39 -14.73
C SER A 297 11.05 4.79 -15.13
N SER A 298 9.93 5.38 -14.69
CA SER A 298 8.58 4.94 -15.04
C SER A 298 8.27 5.24 -16.53
N ALA A 299 8.71 6.39 -17.05
CA ALA A 299 8.58 6.73 -18.46
C ALA A 299 9.29 5.70 -19.36
N SER A 300 10.50 5.28 -19.00
CA SER A 300 11.25 4.25 -19.73
C SER A 300 10.67 2.85 -19.54
N GLY A 301 9.93 2.62 -18.48
CA GLY A 301 9.39 1.34 -18.03
C GLY A 301 10.44 0.43 -17.38
N HIS A 302 9.96 -0.52 -16.57
CA HIS A 302 10.83 -1.51 -15.92
C HIS A 302 11.67 -2.25 -16.97
N ARG A 303 13.00 -2.25 -16.80
CA ARG A 303 13.96 -2.82 -17.77
C ARG A 303 13.79 -2.30 -19.20
N GLY A 304 13.28 -1.09 -19.37
CA GLY A 304 13.09 -0.47 -20.68
C GLY A 304 11.87 -0.98 -21.46
N CYS A 305 10.91 -1.64 -20.81
CA CYS A 305 9.75 -2.22 -21.50
C CYS A 305 8.91 -1.20 -22.29
N ASN A 306 8.79 0.04 -21.82
CA ASN A 306 8.09 1.07 -22.58
C ASN A 306 8.86 1.51 -23.83
N ARG A 307 10.20 1.57 -23.75
CA ARG A 307 11.04 1.83 -24.92
C ARG A 307 10.85 0.76 -26.00
N ALA A 308 10.85 -0.52 -25.57
CA ALA A 308 10.62 -1.65 -26.48
C ALA A 308 9.22 -1.57 -27.10
N TYR A 309 8.20 -1.33 -26.28
CA TYR A 309 6.82 -1.17 -26.72
C TYR A 309 6.66 -0.07 -27.79
N PHE A 310 7.22 1.13 -27.55
CA PHE A 310 7.13 2.22 -28.52
C PHE A 310 7.93 1.94 -29.79
N ALA A 311 9.10 1.29 -29.68
CA ALA A 311 9.89 0.92 -30.85
C ALA A 311 9.17 -0.11 -31.75
N GLU A 312 8.43 -1.03 -31.15
CA GLU A 312 7.64 -2.03 -31.87
C GLU A 312 6.38 -1.42 -32.48
N LYS A 313 5.62 -0.65 -31.70
CA LYS A 313 4.32 -0.10 -32.13
C LYS A 313 4.45 1.07 -33.11
N TYR A 314 5.53 1.85 -33.03
CA TYR A 314 5.82 3.00 -33.87
C TYR A 314 7.17 2.83 -34.58
N PRO A 315 7.26 1.96 -35.60
CA PRO A 315 8.50 1.69 -36.31
C PRO A 315 9.10 2.97 -36.92
N GLY A 316 10.36 3.26 -36.60
CA GLY A 316 11.06 4.46 -37.07
C GLY A 316 10.95 5.69 -36.18
N LEU A 317 10.09 5.68 -35.15
CA LEU A 317 10.02 6.77 -34.18
C LEU A 317 11.27 6.79 -33.31
N LYS A 318 12.03 7.90 -33.32
CA LYS A 318 13.13 8.16 -32.40
C LYS A 318 12.58 8.81 -31.12
N MET A 319 12.64 8.10 -30.00
CA MET A 319 12.13 8.58 -28.72
C MET A 319 13.26 8.78 -27.69
N SER A 320 13.31 9.95 -27.09
CA SER A 320 14.20 10.27 -25.98
C SER A 320 13.42 10.66 -24.74
N PHE A 321 13.99 10.42 -23.54
CA PHE A 321 13.40 10.78 -22.25
C PHE A 321 14.33 11.76 -21.55
N LYS A 322 13.80 12.90 -21.11
CA LYS A 322 14.55 13.94 -20.41
C LYS A 322 13.80 14.38 -19.17
N SER A 323 14.55 14.75 -18.15
CA SER A 323 13.98 15.30 -16.91
C SER A 323 13.78 16.81 -17.01
N ASP A 324 12.68 17.28 -16.39
CA ASP A 324 12.36 18.69 -16.22
C ASP A 324 11.66 18.85 -14.85
N ASP A 325 12.25 19.64 -13.97
CA ASP A 325 11.75 19.85 -12.60
C ASP A 325 10.44 20.65 -12.55
N SER A 326 10.06 21.32 -13.65
CA SER A 326 8.78 22.03 -13.75
C SER A 326 7.58 21.12 -14.03
N ILE A 327 7.82 19.87 -14.37
CA ILE A 327 6.76 18.89 -14.66
C ILE A 327 6.24 18.27 -13.36
N GLU A 328 4.92 18.23 -13.23
CA GLU A 328 4.27 17.61 -12.07
C GLU A 328 4.40 16.08 -12.05
N LYS A 329 4.18 15.50 -10.88
CA LYS A 329 4.18 14.03 -10.69
C LYS A 329 3.23 13.35 -11.68
N ASN A 330 3.69 12.22 -12.24
CA ASN A 330 2.92 11.42 -13.20
C ASN A 330 2.49 12.19 -14.47
N THR A 331 3.06 13.36 -14.74
CA THR A 331 2.80 14.14 -15.97
C THR A 331 3.92 13.93 -16.98
N TYR A 332 3.55 13.78 -18.22
CA TYR A 332 4.46 13.56 -19.34
C TYR A 332 4.11 14.54 -20.46
N ARG A 333 5.11 15.20 -21.02
CA ARG A 333 4.95 16.13 -22.13
C ARG A 333 5.76 15.64 -23.34
N VAL A 334 5.10 15.41 -24.44
CA VAL A 334 5.74 15.01 -25.69
C VAL A 334 6.06 16.26 -26.52
N LEU A 335 7.35 16.45 -26.84
CA LEU A 335 7.84 17.50 -27.71
C LEU A 335 8.27 16.88 -29.05
N ARG A 336 7.92 17.54 -30.15
CA ARG A 336 8.23 17.19 -31.52
C ARG A 336 9.40 17.97 -32.06
#